data_bf557bd31841f2462ac0a604063beca2
#
_entry.id   bf557bd31841f2462ac0a604063beca2
#
_cell.length_a   1.000
_cell.length_b   1.000
_cell.length_c   1.000
_cell.angle_alpha   90.00
_cell.angle_beta   90.00
_cell.angle_gamma   90.00
#
_symmetry.space_group_name_H-M   'P 1'
#
loop_
_entity.id
_entity.type
_entity.pdbx_description
1 polymer ?
#
loop_
_entity_poly.entity_id
_entity_poly.type
_entity_poly.pdbx_seq_one_letter_code
_entity_poly.pdbx_strand_id
1 'polypeptide(L)'
;MATDGTRMIDEAREDAGAQPVPAATRYPVRRKSAAKAKGPARPILERVNLDSPFFDDKNRAFWLLQSAGWTGYFILRSLNGIANSMGLMFLVHTLLLTATGYSLTLLMASLYRRLITMRSLWTATISLGTVVFASAAFSFIETWSNATFVRPDARPVGIEYLGAILLDFALLAAWSALYYGINYYLLLEEEIEQREEMESQASSAQLAMLRYQLNPHFLFNTLNSISTLVLLRQTERANAMLSRLASFLRYTLINEPTAQVTLAQEVETLKLYLEIEKMRFEDRLRPHFRIDAETIGARLPSLLLQPLVENAIKYAVTPSEEGADIWITASREGRAVRIEVADSGAGAGSHGTATESTGVGLANIRDRLTQAYGAAHGFESRANDKGGYSVILEIPSESEYRS
;
A
#
# COMPACT_ATOMS: atom_id res chain seq x y z
N MET A 1 -27.45 25.37 63.70
CA MET A 1 -26.73 26.27 62.82
C MET A 1 -25.85 25.42 61.94
N ALA A 2 -26.44 24.95 60.85
CA ALA A 2 -25.76 24.22 59.83
C ALA A 2 -25.79 25.15 58.59
N THR A 3 -24.69 25.22 57.85
CA THR A 3 -24.46 25.70 56.52
C THR A 3 -23.13 26.39 56.45
N ASP A 4 -22.08 25.66 56.06
CA ASP A 4 -21.04 26.21 55.26
C ASP A 4 -19.96 25.09 54.92
N GLY A 5 -20.30 24.18 54.03
CA GLY A 5 -19.40 23.07 53.67
C GLY A 5 -19.46 22.68 52.19
N THR A 6 -20.30 23.34 51.41
CA THR A 6 -20.62 22.86 50.02
C THR A 6 -20.10 23.83 48.94
N ARG A 7 -19.38 24.90 49.30
CA ARG A 7 -18.91 25.91 48.34
C ARG A 7 -17.41 25.89 48.01
N MET A 8 -16.66 24.97 48.56
CA MET A 8 -15.19 24.85 48.34
C MET A 8 -14.80 23.71 47.40
N ILE A 9 -15.74 22.96 46.84
CA ILE A 9 -15.43 21.83 45.93
C ILE A 9 -15.66 22.18 44.43
N ASP A 10 -16.35 23.27 44.13
CA ASP A 10 -16.62 23.68 42.74
C ASP A 10 -15.59 24.65 42.13
N GLU A 11 -14.76 25.32 42.90
CA GLU A 11 -13.71 26.24 42.40
C GLU A 11 -12.37 25.58 42.05
N ALA A 12 -12.18 24.28 42.34
CA ALA A 12 -10.94 23.55 42.02
C ALA A 12 -10.97 22.78 40.69
N ARG A 13 -12.00 23.00 39.85
CA ARG A 13 -12.19 22.26 38.58
C ARG A 13 -12.01 23.08 37.29
N GLU A 14 -11.71 24.36 37.41
CA GLU A 14 -11.60 25.26 36.24
C GLU A 14 -10.18 25.63 35.77
N ASP A 15 -9.11 25.16 36.44
CA ASP A 15 -7.73 25.53 36.06
C ASP A 15 -6.83 24.36 35.64
N ALA A 16 -7.38 23.31 35.05
CA ALA A 16 -6.62 22.33 34.26
C ALA A 16 -6.64 22.76 32.80
N GLY A 17 -5.86 23.80 32.46
CA GLY A 17 -5.64 24.24 31.10
C GLY A 17 -5.12 23.11 30.22
N ALA A 18 -6.00 22.55 29.40
CA ALA A 18 -5.65 21.64 28.33
C ALA A 18 -4.72 22.37 27.34
N GLN A 19 -3.44 22.04 27.36
CA GLN A 19 -2.52 22.50 26.31
C GLN A 19 -3.02 21.95 24.96
N PRO A 20 -3.10 22.81 23.92
CA PRO A 20 -3.49 22.35 22.59
C PRO A 20 -2.41 21.41 22.04
N VAL A 21 -2.81 20.19 21.73
CA VAL A 21 -2.00 19.23 20.96
C VAL A 21 -1.58 19.91 19.65
N PRO A 22 -0.28 19.96 19.30
CA PRO A 22 0.16 20.56 18.06
C PRO A 22 -0.55 19.89 16.88
N ALA A 23 -1.20 20.71 16.06
CA ALA A 23 -1.90 20.28 14.85
C ALA A 23 -0.91 19.49 13.99
N ALA A 24 -1.17 18.19 13.86
CA ALA A 24 -0.47 17.35 12.88
C ALA A 24 -0.59 18.04 11.52
N THR A 25 0.55 18.35 10.93
CA THR A 25 0.68 18.95 9.60
C THR A 25 -0.09 18.05 8.63
N ARG A 26 -1.32 18.44 8.29
CA ARG A 26 -2.12 17.75 7.28
C ARG A 26 -1.48 18.04 5.93
N TYR A 27 -0.69 17.11 5.44
CA TYR A 27 -0.39 17.06 4.01
C TYR A 27 -1.73 16.96 3.25
N PRO A 28 -1.99 17.80 2.23
CA PRO A 28 -3.23 17.72 1.47
C PRO A 28 -3.24 16.39 0.72
N VAL A 29 -4.03 15.43 1.21
CA VAL A 29 -4.35 14.21 0.46
C VAL A 29 -5.14 14.65 -0.77
N ARG A 30 -4.49 14.61 -1.94
CA ARG A 30 -5.09 14.89 -3.25
C ARG A 30 -6.20 13.85 -3.50
N ARG A 31 -7.45 14.21 -3.20
CA ARG A 31 -8.60 13.35 -3.50
C ARG A 31 -8.68 13.17 -5.02
N LYS A 32 -8.41 11.96 -5.50
CA LYS A 32 -8.74 11.56 -6.89
C LYS A 32 -10.23 11.85 -7.11
N SER A 33 -10.51 12.70 -8.10
CA SER A 33 -11.86 13.02 -8.55
C SER A 33 -12.56 11.73 -8.98
N ALA A 34 -13.56 11.30 -8.21
CA ALA A 34 -14.50 10.28 -8.67
C ALA A 34 -15.11 10.74 -10.00
N ALA A 35 -15.17 9.84 -10.98
CA ALA A 35 -15.74 10.09 -12.29
C ALA A 35 -17.13 10.74 -12.15
N LYS A 36 -17.21 12.04 -12.43
CA LYS A 36 -18.46 12.79 -12.42
C LYS A 36 -19.31 12.33 -13.61
N ALA A 37 -20.52 11.86 -13.30
CA ALA A 37 -21.58 11.68 -14.27
C ALA A 37 -21.74 12.93 -15.13
N LYS A 38 -21.89 12.78 -16.46
CA LYS A 38 -22.09 13.87 -17.42
C LYS A 38 -23.37 14.63 -17.07
N GLY A 39 -23.21 15.75 -16.38
CA GLY A 39 -24.24 16.79 -16.27
C GLY A 39 -24.35 17.63 -17.54
N PRO A 40 -25.42 18.47 -17.70
CA PRO A 40 -25.67 19.25 -18.90
C PRO A 40 -24.49 20.18 -19.21
N ALA A 41 -24.20 20.36 -20.52
CA ALA A 41 -23.08 21.13 -21.04
C ALA A 41 -23.06 22.55 -20.47
N ARG A 42 -22.07 22.89 -19.65
CA ARG A 42 -21.82 24.24 -19.15
C ARG A 42 -21.26 25.15 -20.24
N PRO A 43 -21.54 26.45 -20.24
CA PRO A 43 -21.03 27.38 -21.23
C PRO A 43 -19.50 27.41 -21.23
N ILE A 44 -18.91 27.65 -22.39
CA ILE A 44 -17.47 27.51 -22.70
C ILE A 44 -16.57 28.33 -21.72
N LEU A 45 -17.05 29.47 -21.23
CA LEU A 45 -16.31 30.34 -20.32
C LEU A 45 -16.16 29.83 -18.88
N GLU A 46 -17.04 28.92 -18.41
CA GLU A 46 -16.92 28.27 -17.09
C GLU A 46 -15.94 27.08 -17.07
N ARG A 47 -15.39 26.69 -18.22
CA ARG A 47 -14.46 25.55 -18.32
C ARG A 47 -13.02 25.90 -17.96
N VAL A 48 -12.69 27.17 -17.77
CA VAL A 48 -11.34 27.59 -17.37
C VAL A 48 -11.26 27.62 -15.85
N ASN A 49 -11.11 26.43 -15.26
CA ASN A 49 -10.79 26.34 -13.82
C ASN A 49 -9.30 26.64 -13.65
N LEU A 50 -8.98 27.87 -13.21
CA LEU A 50 -7.60 28.33 -12.99
C LEU A 50 -6.98 27.77 -11.70
N ASP A 51 -7.79 27.14 -10.84
CA ASP A 51 -7.34 26.59 -9.55
C ASP A 51 -6.76 25.16 -9.65
N SER A 52 -6.90 24.50 -10.81
CA SER A 52 -6.27 23.18 -11.03
C SER A 52 -4.88 23.33 -11.63
N PRO A 53 -3.87 22.57 -11.19
CA PRO A 53 -2.57 22.55 -11.83
C PRO A 53 -2.68 22.37 -13.35
N PHE A 54 -1.84 23.11 -14.09
CA PHE A 54 -1.92 23.19 -15.56
C PHE A 54 -1.92 21.82 -16.25
N PHE A 55 -1.20 20.85 -15.67
CA PHE A 55 -1.03 19.52 -16.24
C PHE A 55 -2.00 18.45 -15.68
N ASP A 56 -2.97 18.81 -14.83
CA ASP A 56 -3.97 17.84 -14.33
C ASP A 56 -4.82 17.23 -15.46
N ASP A 57 -5.08 18.01 -16.51
CA ASP A 57 -5.71 17.53 -17.75
C ASP A 57 -4.71 17.60 -18.91
N LYS A 58 -4.06 16.45 -19.19
CA LYS A 58 -3.08 16.28 -20.28
C LYS A 58 -3.61 16.78 -21.63
N ASN A 59 -4.90 16.55 -21.91
CA ASN A 59 -5.49 16.97 -23.18
C ASN A 59 -5.66 18.48 -23.25
N ARG A 60 -6.11 19.10 -22.16
CA ARG A 60 -6.27 20.55 -22.07
C ARG A 60 -4.91 21.26 -22.18
N ALA A 61 -3.91 20.77 -21.46
CA ALA A 61 -2.56 21.32 -21.52
C ALA A 61 -1.98 21.22 -22.93
N PHE A 62 -2.13 20.09 -23.61
CA PHE A 62 -1.69 19.90 -24.99
C PHE A 62 -2.34 20.92 -25.94
N TRP A 63 -3.68 21.06 -25.92
CA TRP A 63 -4.38 21.98 -26.83
C TRP A 63 -4.03 23.44 -26.57
N LEU A 64 -3.83 23.84 -25.30
CA LEU A 64 -3.42 25.19 -24.96
C LEU A 64 -2.00 25.49 -25.46
N LEU A 65 -1.04 24.62 -25.21
CA LEU A 65 0.34 24.78 -25.66
C LEU A 65 0.45 24.78 -27.18
N GLN A 66 -0.25 23.87 -27.84
CA GLN A 66 -0.31 23.74 -29.28
C GLN A 66 -0.84 25.04 -29.93
N SER A 67 -1.99 25.53 -29.45
CA SER A 67 -2.62 26.72 -29.97
C SER A 67 -1.82 28.00 -29.66
N ALA A 68 -1.28 28.10 -28.44
CA ALA A 68 -0.43 29.23 -28.05
C ALA A 68 0.86 29.30 -28.87
N GLY A 69 1.54 28.16 -29.08
CA GLY A 69 2.77 28.09 -29.87
C GLY A 69 2.58 28.54 -31.31
N TRP A 70 1.57 28.00 -32.01
CA TRP A 70 1.32 28.37 -33.41
C TRP A 70 0.72 29.76 -33.55
N THR A 71 -0.08 30.24 -32.60
CA THR A 71 -0.53 31.62 -32.55
C THR A 71 0.66 32.56 -32.37
N GLY A 72 1.56 32.25 -31.47
CA GLY A 72 2.80 33.01 -31.27
C GLY A 72 3.68 33.02 -32.55
N TYR A 73 3.82 31.89 -33.21
CA TYR A 73 4.51 31.85 -34.52
C TYR A 73 3.84 32.79 -35.56
N PHE A 74 2.52 32.74 -35.68
CA PHE A 74 1.78 33.63 -36.57
C PHE A 74 2.02 35.10 -36.27
N ILE A 75 1.90 35.51 -34.99
CA ILE A 75 2.07 36.89 -34.56
C ILE A 75 3.50 37.36 -34.84
N LEU A 76 4.51 36.62 -34.40
CA LEU A 76 5.93 37.01 -34.59
C LEU A 76 6.31 37.15 -36.07
N ARG A 77 5.87 36.20 -36.91
CA ARG A 77 6.15 36.24 -38.32
C ARG A 77 5.41 37.38 -39.02
N SER A 78 4.16 37.62 -38.65
CA SER A 78 3.38 38.77 -39.18
C SER A 78 4.00 40.11 -38.79
N LEU A 79 4.42 40.27 -37.56
CA LEU A 79 5.13 41.48 -37.09
C LEU A 79 6.45 41.71 -37.86
N ASN A 80 7.22 40.63 -38.09
CA ASN A 80 8.43 40.71 -38.90
C ASN A 80 8.12 41.14 -40.36
N GLY A 81 7.05 40.63 -40.95
CA GLY A 81 6.60 41.03 -42.26
C GLY A 81 6.23 42.54 -42.34
N ILE A 82 5.49 43.03 -41.36
CA ILE A 82 5.11 44.44 -41.25
C ILE A 82 6.36 45.32 -41.09
N ALA A 83 7.29 44.93 -40.20
CA ALA A 83 8.54 45.66 -39.96
C ALA A 83 9.41 45.76 -41.21
N ASN A 84 9.37 44.76 -42.10
CA ASN A 84 10.11 44.75 -43.38
C ASN A 84 9.27 45.26 -44.57
N SER A 85 8.12 45.94 -44.32
CA SER A 85 7.25 46.53 -45.33
C SER A 85 6.76 45.53 -46.40
N MET A 86 6.58 44.26 -46.01
CA MET A 86 6.06 43.22 -46.90
C MET A 86 4.56 43.45 -47.15
N GLY A 87 4.11 43.23 -48.38
CA GLY A 87 2.72 43.44 -48.76
C GLY A 87 1.72 42.54 -48.04
N LEU A 88 0.43 42.85 -48.17
CA LEU A 88 -0.64 42.11 -47.50
C LEU A 88 -0.64 40.61 -47.79
N MET A 89 -0.17 40.21 -48.98
CA MET A 89 -0.06 38.77 -49.38
C MET A 89 0.93 37.97 -48.50
N PHE A 90 1.86 38.65 -47.81
CA PHE A 90 2.70 38.02 -46.80
C PHE A 90 1.92 37.49 -45.60
N LEU A 91 0.82 38.14 -45.23
CA LEU A 91 -0.07 37.64 -44.17
C LEU A 91 -0.79 36.36 -44.58
N VAL A 92 -1.21 36.27 -45.86
CA VAL A 92 -1.81 35.05 -46.43
C VAL A 92 -0.80 33.91 -46.42
N HIS A 93 0.43 34.17 -46.84
CA HIS A 93 1.53 33.21 -46.77
C HIS A 93 1.77 32.74 -45.33
N THR A 94 1.88 33.67 -44.36
CA THR A 94 2.08 33.35 -42.95
C THR A 94 0.95 32.53 -42.35
N LEU A 95 -0.31 32.86 -42.69
CA LEU A 95 -1.49 32.10 -42.25
C LEU A 95 -1.45 30.67 -42.78
N LEU A 96 -1.12 30.48 -44.08
CA LEU A 96 -1.00 29.16 -44.69
C LEU A 96 0.07 28.29 -43.99
N LEU A 97 1.24 28.89 -43.71
CA LEU A 97 2.31 28.18 -42.98
C LEU A 97 1.90 27.84 -41.56
N THR A 98 1.24 28.74 -40.86
CA THR A 98 0.75 28.46 -39.50
C THR A 98 -0.23 27.28 -39.52
N ALA A 99 -1.18 27.28 -40.46
CA ALA A 99 -2.15 26.17 -40.60
C ALA A 99 -1.46 24.84 -40.97
N THR A 100 -0.47 24.89 -41.85
CA THR A 100 0.33 23.72 -42.25
C THR A 100 1.11 23.16 -41.08
N GLY A 101 1.85 23.99 -40.36
CA GLY A 101 2.65 23.57 -39.21
C GLY A 101 1.77 23.05 -38.05
N TYR A 102 0.65 23.71 -37.80
CA TYR A 102 -0.36 23.23 -36.82
C TYR A 102 -0.85 21.83 -37.18
N SER A 103 -1.19 21.60 -38.46
CA SER A 103 -1.69 20.30 -38.93
C SER A 103 -0.61 19.21 -38.90
N LEU A 104 0.62 19.53 -39.33
CA LEU A 104 1.74 18.58 -39.29
C LEU A 104 2.06 18.17 -37.86
N THR A 105 2.11 19.12 -36.94
CA THR A 105 2.40 18.81 -35.52
C THR A 105 1.28 18.01 -34.85
N LEU A 106 0.01 18.16 -35.24
CA LEU A 106 -1.07 17.31 -34.81
C LEU A 106 -0.91 15.85 -35.32
N LEU A 107 -0.52 15.68 -36.58
CA LEU A 107 -0.23 14.38 -37.13
C LEU A 107 0.95 13.71 -36.42
N MET A 108 2.02 14.48 -36.18
CA MET A 108 3.18 14.03 -35.42
C MET A 108 2.78 13.62 -33.99
N ALA A 109 1.98 14.42 -33.29
CA ALA A 109 1.48 14.09 -31.94
C ALA A 109 0.69 12.79 -31.92
N SER A 110 -0.16 12.56 -32.94
CA SER A 110 -0.93 11.32 -33.07
C SER A 110 -0.02 10.10 -33.23
N LEU A 111 1.06 10.21 -34.00
CA LEU A 111 2.05 9.17 -34.18
C LEU A 111 2.87 8.97 -32.88
N TYR A 112 3.40 10.05 -32.29
CA TYR A 112 4.22 10.02 -31.08
C TYR A 112 3.51 9.41 -29.88
N ARG A 113 2.20 9.61 -29.76
CA ARG A 113 1.36 8.98 -28.72
C ARG A 113 1.44 7.44 -28.75
N ARG A 114 1.64 6.87 -29.95
CA ARG A 114 1.82 5.41 -30.10
C ARG A 114 3.27 4.99 -29.89
N LEU A 115 4.22 5.83 -30.28
CA LEU A 115 5.65 5.54 -30.21
C LEU A 115 6.19 5.57 -28.77
N ILE A 116 5.61 6.39 -27.88
CA ILE A 116 6.07 6.57 -26.50
C ILE A 116 6.01 5.27 -25.68
N THR A 117 5.19 4.31 -26.08
CA THR A 117 5.08 2.99 -25.44
C THR A 117 6.01 1.94 -26.05
N MET A 118 6.76 2.28 -27.10
CA MET A 118 7.67 1.37 -27.79
C MET A 118 9.08 1.41 -27.20
N ARG A 119 9.93 0.49 -27.68
CA ARG A 119 11.35 0.50 -27.32
C ARG A 119 12.03 1.80 -27.79
N SER A 120 12.86 2.39 -26.94
CA SER A 120 13.49 3.71 -27.14
C SER A 120 14.20 3.88 -28.50
N LEU A 121 14.88 2.85 -28.99
CA LEU A 121 15.54 2.89 -30.31
C LEU A 121 14.53 3.07 -31.46
N TRP A 122 13.41 2.34 -31.45
CA TRP A 122 12.38 2.50 -32.47
C TRP A 122 11.66 3.85 -32.35
N THR A 123 11.41 4.30 -31.14
CA THR A 123 10.85 5.63 -30.88
C THR A 123 11.77 6.72 -31.48
N ALA A 124 13.06 6.66 -31.20
CA ALA A 124 14.03 7.63 -31.70
C ALA A 124 14.15 7.63 -33.24
N THR A 125 14.30 6.45 -33.85
CA THR A 125 14.49 6.35 -35.31
C THR A 125 13.26 6.76 -36.09
N ILE A 126 12.07 6.32 -35.68
CA ILE A 126 10.82 6.68 -36.36
C ILE A 126 10.51 8.17 -36.16
N SER A 127 10.76 8.72 -34.95
CA SER A 127 10.55 10.14 -34.68
C SER A 127 11.49 11.01 -35.50
N LEU A 128 12.76 10.65 -35.61
CA LEU A 128 13.71 11.36 -36.46
C LEU A 128 13.28 11.34 -37.93
N GLY A 129 12.91 10.18 -38.47
CA GLY A 129 12.38 10.05 -39.83
C GLY A 129 11.14 10.90 -40.05
N THR A 130 10.24 10.96 -39.06
CA THR A 130 9.02 11.76 -39.09
C THR A 130 9.34 13.26 -39.12
N VAL A 131 10.27 13.74 -38.30
CA VAL A 131 10.73 15.14 -38.30
C VAL A 131 11.34 15.51 -39.63
N VAL A 132 12.23 14.69 -40.19
CA VAL A 132 12.87 14.95 -41.50
C VAL A 132 11.80 15.03 -42.61
N PHE A 133 10.87 14.09 -42.66
CA PHE A 133 9.81 14.07 -43.65
C PHE A 133 8.87 15.28 -43.51
N ALA A 134 8.46 15.61 -42.28
CA ALA A 134 7.59 16.76 -42.01
C ALA A 134 8.30 18.07 -42.36
N SER A 135 9.61 18.20 -42.08
CA SER A 135 10.39 19.38 -42.43
C SER A 135 10.52 19.56 -43.95
N ALA A 136 10.71 18.47 -44.68
CA ALA A 136 10.74 18.53 -46.14
C ALA A 136 9.39 18.97 -46.73
N ALA A 137 8.29 18.43 -46.22
CA ALA A 137 6.94 18.83 -46.61
C ALA A 137 6.63 20.30 -46.27
N PHE A 138 7.05 20.74 -45.07
CA PHE A 138 6.86 22.12 -44.63
C PHE A 138 7.66 23.10 -45.50
N SER A 139 8.94 22.83 -45.73
CA SER A 139 9.83 23.63 -46.58
C SER A 139 9.31 23.73 -48.02
N PHE A 140 8.80 22.63 -48.55
CA PHE A 140 8.17 22.63 -49.88
C PHE A 140 6.98 23.61 -49.95
N ILE A 141 6.06 23.52 -48.97
CA ILE A 141 4.89 24.41 -48.89
C ILE A 141 5.30 25.85 -48.65
N GLU A 142 6.33 26.11 -47.79
CA GLU A 142 6.86 27.45 -47.54
C GLU A 142 7.37 28.09 -48.83
N THR A 143 8.24 27.37 -49.56
CA THR A 143 8.83 27.86 -50.82
C THR A 143 7.79 28.07 -51.88
N TRP A 144 6.87 27.11 -52.04
CA TRP A 144 5.76 27.23 -52.99
C TRP A 144 4.85 28.44 -52.71
N SER A 145 4.45 28.58 -51.42
CA SER A 145 3.57 29.68 -51.02
C SER A 145 4.27 31.06 -51.11
N ASN A 146 5.57 31.10 -50.81
CA ASN A 146 6.37 32.33 -50.96
C ASN A 146 6.46 32.76 -52.43
N ALA A 147 6.72 31.83 -53.33
CA ALA A 147 6.75 32.09 -54.77
C ALA A 147 5.35 32.49 -55.34
N THR A 148 4.28 31.94 -54.74
CA THR A 148 2.92 32.24 -55.21
C THR A 148 2.40 33.57 -54.70
N PHE A 149 2.61 33.92 -53.44
CA PHE A 149 1.94 35.04 -52.80
C PHE A 149 2.85 36.24 -52.52
N VAL A 150 4.18 36.04 -52.37
CA VAL A 150 5.10 37.08 -51.94
C VAL A 150 6.03 37.52 -53.06
N ARG A 151 6.58 36.56 -53.82
CA ARG A 151 7.51 36.81 -54.96
C ARG A 151 7.10 36.04 -56.19
N PRO A 152 6.08 36.50 -56.94
CA PRO A 152 5.56 35.76 -58.11
C PRO A 152 6.58 35.58 -59.24
N ASP A 153 7.62 36.42 -59.27
CA ASP A 153 8.68 36.33 -60.26
C ASP A 153 9.71 35.25 -59.93
N ALA A 154 9.75 34.80 -58.69
CA ALA A 154 10.66 33.69 -58.28
C ALA A 154 10.02 32.37 -58.73
N ARG A 155 10.78 31.61 -59.59
CA ARG A 155 10.35 30.29 -60.02
C ARG A 155 11.32 29.21 -59.44
N PRO A 156 11.11 28.77 -58.21
CA PRO A 156 11.96 27.78 -57.60
C PRO A 156 11.94 26.48 -58.42
N VAL A 157 13.11 25.84 -58.60
CA VAL A 157 13.24 24.59 -59.37
C VAL A 157 14.00 23.56 -58.51
N GLY A 158 13.51 22.33 -58.52
CA GLY A 158 14.21 21.21 -57.88
C GLY A 158 14.51 21.42 -56.42
N ILE A 159 15.81 21.41 -56.05
CA ILE A 159 16.27 21.48 -54.66
C ILE A 159 15.95 22.79 -53.96
N GLU A 160 15.66 23.87 -54.69
CA GLU A 160 15.29 25.18 -54.12
C GLU A 160 14.04 25.11 -53.24
N TYR A 161 13.15 24.12 -53.53
CA TYR A 161 12.00 23.84 -52.68
C TYR A 161 12.33 23.36 -51.24
N LEU A 162 13.59 22.96 -51.02
CA LEU A 162 14.11 22.59 -49.69
C LEU A 162 14.98 23.68 -49.04
N GLY A 163 14.89 24.92 -49.55
CA GLY A 163 15.73 26.03 -49.06
C GLY A 163 15.55 26.37 -47.57
N ALA A 164 14.37 26.18 -47.03
CA ALA A 164 14.06 26.42 -45.61
C ALA A 164 14.20 25.18 -44.72
N ILE A 165 14.53 24.00 -45.26
CA ILE A 165 14.45 22.71 -44.57
C ILE A 165 15.22 22.67 -43.23
N LEU A 166 16.37 23.37 -43.11
CA LEU A 166 17.12 23.41 -41.87
C LEU A 166 16.42 24.16 -40.75
N LEU A 167 15.75 25.29 -41.08
CA LEU A 167 14.97 26.07 -40.11
C LEU A 167 13.71 25.34 -39.71
N ASP A 168 13.03 24.73 -40.69
CA ASP A 168 11.82 23.95 -40.46
C ASP A 168 12.12 22.69 -39.64
N PHE A 169 13.25 22.04 -39.92
CA PHE A 169 13.74 20.93 -39.11
C PHE A 169 14.00 21.36 -37.68
N ALA A 170 14.70 22.47 -37.46
CA ALA A 170 14.98 22.98 -36.12
C ALA A 170 13.68 23.31 -35.35
N LEU A 171 12.70 23.93 -36.02
CA LEU A 171 11.40 24.25 -35.46
C LEU A 171 10.63 22.99 -35.04
N LEU A 172 10.50 22.01 -35.95
CA LEU A 172 9.75 20.78 -35.72
C LEU A 172 10.48 19.84 -34.76
N ALA A 173 11.81 19.84 -34.76
CA ALA A 173 12.64 19.11 -33.79
C ALA A 173 12.48 19.67 -32.37
N ALA A 174 12.50 21.01 -32.23
CA ALA A 174 12.25 21.68 -30.95
C ALA A 174 10.84 21.38 -30.42
N TRP A 175 9.84 21.43 -31.30
CA TRP A 175 8.46 21.04 -30.95
C TRP A 175 8.39 19.57 -30.50
N SER A 176 9.06 18.66 -31.22
CA SER A 176 9.11 17.24 -30.90
C SER A 176 9.80 16.98 -29.55
N ALA A 177 10.91 17.67 -29.29
CA ALA A 177 11.63 17.59 -28.02
C ALA A 177 10.76 18.05 -26.85
N LEU A 178 10.04 19.16 -27.03
CA LEU A 178 9.11 19.68 -26.03
C LEU A 178 7.96 18.69 -25.79
N TYR A 179 7.39 18.13 -26.86
CA TYR A 179 6.31 17.13 -26.77
C TYR A 179 6.74 15.91 -25.97
N TYR A 180 7.88 15.32 -26.30
CA TYR A 180 8.42 14.16 -25.57
C TYR A 180 8.82 14.53 -24.15
N GLY A 181 9.47 15.67 -23.94
CA GLY A 181 9.88 16.13 -22.61
C GLY A 181 8.69 16.23 -21.64
N ILE A 182 7.61 16.88 -22.09
CA ILE A 182 6.40 17.01 -21.27
C ILE A 182 5.75 15.64 -21.02
N ASN A 183 5.59 14.81 -22.04
CA ASN A 183 4.93 13.51 -21.87
C ASN A 183 5.75 12.55 -21.00
N TYR A 184 7.08 12.50 -21.13
CA TYR A 184 7.94 11.69 -20.26
C TYR A 184 7.97 12.21 -18.82
N TYR A 185 7.97 13.53 -18.63
CA TYR A 185 7.87 14.12 -17.29
C TYR A 185 6.58 13.69 -16.59
N LEU A 186 5.44 13.80 -17.27
CA LEU A 186 4.14 13.40 -16.73
C LEU A 186 4.03 11.90 -16.47
N LEU A 187 4.68 11.09 -17.30
CA LEU A 187 4.74 9.62 -17.10
C LEU A 187 5.57 9.27 -15.86
N LEU A 188 6.72 9.94 -15.70
CA LEU A 188 7.59 9.76 -14.54
C LEU A 188 6.90 10.18 -13.24
N GLU A 189 6.18 11.31 -13.24
CA GLU A 189 5.42 11.79 -12.09
C GLU A 189 4.34 10.76 -11.68
N GLU A 190 3.62 10.17 -12.66
CA GLU A 190 2.64 9.12 -12.42
C GLU A 190 3.25 7.84 -11.84
N GLU A 191 4.44 7.42 -12.32
CA GLU A 191 5.17 6.28 -11.77
C GLU A 191 5.65 6.53 -10.34
N ILE A 192 6.13 7.75 -10.02
CA ILE A 192 6.55 8.12 -8.66
C ILE A 192 5.37 8.06 -7.71
N GLU A 193 4.23 8.68 -8.07
CA GLU A 193 3.01 8.66 -7.24
C GLU A 193 2.53 7.21 -6.97
N GLN A 194 2.56 6.34 -7.99
CA GLN A 194 2.18 4.93 -7.83
C GLN A 194 3.12 4.17 -6.89
N ARG A 195 4.43 4.42 -6.96
CA ARG A 195 5.41 3.81 -6.07
C ARG A 195 5.21 4.25 -4.62
N GLU A 196 5.01 5.55 -4.37
CA GLU A 196 4.75 6.09 -3.04
C GLU A 196 3.46 5.50 -2.44
N GLU A 197 2.40 5.34 -3.25
CA GLU A 197 1.15 4.71 -2.82
C GLU A 197 1.36 3.23 -2.45
N MET A 198 2.12 2.48 -3.26
CA MET A 198 2.46 1.08 -2.98
C MET A 198 3.31 0.93 -1.72
N GLU A 199 4.31 1.78 -1.51
CA GLU A 199 5.16 1.78 -0.32
C GLU A 199 4.34 2.11 0.94
N SER A 200 3.44 3.09 0.86
CA SER A 200 2.53 3.43 1.94
C SER A 200 1.58 2.29 2.30
N GLN A 201 1.03 1.59 1.29
CA GLN A 201 0.18 0.42 1.50
C GLN A 201 0.96 -0.74 2.11
N ALA A 202 2.18 -1.01 1.62
CA ALA A 202 3.06 -2.04 2.16
C ALA A 202 3.42 -1.77 3.63
N SER A 203 3.81 -0.53 3.95
CA SER A 203 4.09 -0.11 5.32
C SER A 203 2.88 -0.24 6.24
N SER A 204 1.70 0.16 5.77
CA SER A 204 0.44 0.03 6.53
C SER A 204 0.07 -1.43 6.78
N ALA A 205 0.26 -2.30 5.78
CA ALA A 205 0.04 -3.74 5.91
C ALA A 205 1.03 -4.36 6.90
N GLN A 206 2.29 -3.95 6.86
CA GLN A 206 3.32 -4.41 7.78
C GLN A 206 3.04 -3.98 9.23
N LEU A 207 2.61 -2.73 9.44
CA LEU A 207 2.18 -2.24 10.76
C LEU A 207 0.93 -2.98 11.27
N ALA A 208 -0.03 -3.26 10.39
CA ALA A 208 -1.20 -4.07 10.76
C ALA A 208 -0.77 -5.49 11.15
N MET A 209 0.11 -6.12 10.41
CA MET A 209 0.66 -7.45 10.72
C MET A 209 1.36 -7.47 12.08
N LEU A 210 2.22 -6.48 12.38
CA LEU A 210 2.86 -6.32 13.69
C LEU A 210 1.84 -6.16 14.83
N ARG A 211 0.76 -5.40 14.60
CA ARG A 211 -0.32 -5.24 15.59
C ARG A 211 -1.08 -6.55 15.83
N TYR A 212 -1.28 -7.37 14.82
CA TYR A 212 -1.93 -8.68 14.97
C TYR A 212 -1.05 -9.71 15.70
N GLN A 213 0.28 -9.58 15.62
CA GLN A 213 1.21 -10.45 16.36
C GLN A 213 1.15 -10.26 17.87
N LEU A 214 0.87 -9.04 18.32
CA LEU A 214 0.69 -8.74 19.72
C LEU A 214 -0.82 -8.83 20.00
N ASN A 215 -1.30 -9.92 20.59
CA ASN A 215 -2.69 -10.01 21.03
C ASN A 215 -3.04 -8.82 21.95
N PRO A 216 -3.75 -7.77 21.48
CA PRO A 216 -3.97 -6.56 22.28
C PRO A 216 -4.77 -6.87 23.53
N HIS A 217 -5.70 -7.81 23.44
CA HIS A 217 -6.53 -8.21 24.56
C HIS A 217 -5.70 -8.87 25.69
N PHE A 218 -4.73 -9.71 25.33
CA PHE A 218 -3.80 -10.28 26.30
C PHE A 218 -2.98 -9.18 26.99
N LEU A 219 -2.43 -8.24 26.23
CA LEU A 219 -1.66 -7.13 26.77
C LEU A 219 -2.47 -6.27 27.73
N PHE A 220 -3.67 -5.85 27.34
CA PHE A 220 -4.56 -5.05 28.19
C PHE A 220 -4.94 -5.79 29.46
N ASN A 221 -5.26 -7.07 29.38
CA ASN A 221 -5.62 -7.88 30.55
C ASN A 221 -4.43 -8.06 31.50
N THR A 222 -3.23 -8.28 30.95
CA THR A 222 -2.01 -8.41 31.76
C THR A 222 -1.67 -7.09 32.46
N LEU A 223 -1.74 -5.95 31.76
CA LEU A 223 -1.51 -4.62 32.34
C LEU A 223 -2.54 -4.28 33.42
N ASN A 224 -3.81 -4.61 33.21
CA ASN A 224 -4.86 -4.44 34.21
C ASN A 224 -4.59 -5.30 35.48
N SER A 225 -4.14 -6.54 35.28
CA SER A 225 -3.76 -7.41 36.39
C SER A 225 -2.56 -6.87 37.18
N ILE A 226 -1.53 -6.35 36.48
CA ILE A 226 -0.38 -5.67 37.13
C ILE A 226 -0.88 -4.47 37.92
N SER A 227 -1.73 -3.63 37.35
CA SER A 227 -2.31 -2.46 38.05
C SER A 227 -3.06 -2.87 39.32
N THR A 228 -3.88 -3.94 39.24
CA THR A 228 -4.60 -4.48 40.41
C THR A 228 -3.64 -4.97 41.48
N LEU A 229 -2.58 -5.71 41.13
CA LEU A 229 -1.56 -6.16 42.08
C LEU A 229 -0.85 -4.99 42.78
N VAL A 230 -0.57 -3.90 42.05
CA VAL A 230 0.00 -2.66 42.62
C VAL A 230 -0.94 -2.01 43.60
N LEU A 231 -2.25 -1.89 43.26
CA LEU A 231 -3.29 -1.35 44.14
C LEU A 231 -3.43 -2.18 45.42
N LEU A 232 -3.32 -3.49 45.30
CA LEU A 232 -3.33 -4.43 46.45
C LEU A 232 -2.01 -4.47 47.20
N ARG A 233 -1.02 -3.64 46.86
CA ARG A 233 0.34 -3.60 47.44
C ARG A 233 1.12 -4.91 47.31
N GLN A 234 0.79 -5.74 46.34
CA GLN A 234 1.52 -6.98 46.04
C GLN A 234 2.66 -6.72 45.02
N THR A 235 3.60 -5.85 45.43
CA THR A 235 4.65 -5.30 44.55
C THR A 235 5.54 -6.37 43.94
N GLU A 236 5.88 -7.43 44.70
CA GLU A 236 6.73 -8.54 44.22
C GLU A 236 6.01 -9.34 43.09
N ARG A 237 4.72 -9.62 43.26
CA ARG A 237 3.92 -10.30 42.21
C ARG A 237 3.76 -9.41 40.98
N ALA A 238 3.54 -8.12 41.17
CA ALA A 238 3.45 -7.16 40.07
C ALA A 238 4.75 -7.10 39.25
N ASN A 239 5.91 -7.00 39.95
CA ASN A 239 7.21 -7.01 39.27
C ASN A 239 7.53 -8.34 38.59
N ALA A 240 7.18 -9.46 39.19
CA ALA A 240 7.33 -10.77 38.57
C ALA A 240 6.50 -10.86 37.28
N MET A 241 5.26 -10.40 37.28
CA MET A 241 4.37 -10.38 36.10
C MET A 241 4.91 -9.47 35.01
N LEU A 242 5.39 -8.26 35.34
CA LEU A 242 6.01 -7.33 34.43
C LEU A 242 7.26 -7.91 33.75
N SER A 243 8.12 -8.57 34.54
CA SER A 243 9.35 -9.21 34.03
C SER A 243 9.03 -10.35 33.05
N ARG A 244 8.00 -11.17 33.35
CA ARG A 244 7.54 -12.23 32.42
C ARG A 244 6.94 -11.65 31.14
N LEU A 245 6.14 -10.58 31.27
CA LEU A 245 5.57 -9.90 30.11
C LEU A 245 6.68 -9.32 29.23
N ALA A 246 7.69 -8.69 29.82
CA ALA A 246 8.82 -8.15 29.04
C ALA A 246 9.61 -9.25 28.32
N SER A 247 9.79 -10.40 28.96
CA SER A 247 10.47 -11.58 28.35
C SER A 247 9.64 -12.17 27.21
N PHE A 248 8.34 -12.32 27.38
CA PHE A 248 7.41 -12.78 26.37
C PHE A 248 7.39 -11.83 25.15
N LEU A 249 7.25 -10.52 25.37
CA LEU A 249 7.25 -9.53 24.29
C LEU A 249 8.58 -9.51 23.53
N ARG A 250 9.71 -9.61 24.23
CA ARG A 250 11.03 -9.67 23.58
C ARG A 250 11.12 -10.87 22.65
N TYR A 251 10.65 -12.04 23.08
CA TYR A 251 10.69 -13.25 22.28
C TYR A 251 9.77 -13.14 21.05
N THR A 252 8.54 -12.66 21.22
CA THR A 252 7.56 -12.54 20.13
C THR A 252 7.93 -11.50 19.10
N LEU A 253 8.66 -10.45 19.48
CA LEU A 253 9.08 -9.37 18.56
C LEU A 253 10.39 -9.68 17.81
N ILE A 254 11.23 -10.58 18.32
CA ILE A 254 12.50 -10.95 17.67
C ILE A 254 12.24 -12.01 16.57
N ASN A 255 11.28 -12.92 16.79
CA ASN A 255 11.02 -13.99 15.86
C ASN A 255 9.94 -13.57 14.84
N GLU A 256 10.29 -13.64 13.55
CA GLU A 256 9.31 -13.43 12.49
C GLU A 256 8.26 -14.57 12.50
N PRO A 257 6.97 -14.29 12.23
CA PRO A 257 5.90 -15.30 12.24
C PRO A 257 6.08 -16.40 11.20
N THR A 258 6.81 -16.09 10.13
CA THR A 258 7.15 -17.03 9.05
C THR A 258 8.40 -17.85 9.35
N ALA A 259 9.16 -17.47 10.39
CA ALA A 259 10.33 -18.23 10.79
C ALA A 259 9.95 -19.61 11.37
N GLN A 260 10.70 -20.62 11.01
CA GLN A 260 10.57 -21.92 11.63
C GLN A 260 11.39 -21.99 12.92
N VAL A 261 10.74 -22.35 14.03
CA VAL A 261 11.35 -22.54 15.35
C VAL A 261 11.30 -24.02 15.73
N THR A 262 12.11 -24.44 16.70
CA THR A 262 12.02 -25.80 17.25
C THR A 262 10.82 -25.91 18.19
N LEU A 263 10.27 -27.13 18.35
CA LEU A 263 9.21 -27.39 19.32
C LEU A 263 9.64 -27.01 20.73
N ALA A 264 10.92 -27.18 21.08
CA ALA A 264 11.45 -26.72 22.35
C ALA A 264 11.28 -25.21 22.55
N GLN A 265 11.61 -24.40 21.53
CA GLN A 265 11.46 -22.94 21.59
C GLN A 265 10.01 -22.51 21.70
N GLU A 266 9.13 -23.15 20.93
CA GLU A 266 7.68 -22.88 20.97
C GLU A 266 7.09 -23.20 22.34
N VAL A 267 7.47 -24.35 22.94
CA VAL A 267 7.03 -24.75 24.29
C VAL A 267 7.55 -23.80 25.36
N GLU A 268 8.79 -23.34 25.27
CA GLU A 268 9.32 -22.35 26.24
C GLU A 268 8.56 -21.01 26.16
N THR A 269 8.24 -20.55 24.94
CA THR A 269 7.41 -19.36 24.75
C THR A 269 6.02 -19.54 25.33
N LEU A 270 5.44 -20.73 25.10
CA LEU A 270 4.11 -21.07 25.59
C LEU A 270 4.07 -21.15 27.13
N LYS A 271 5.14 -21.64 27.76
CA LYS A 271 5.29 -21.61 29.22
C LYS A 271 5.28 -20.18 29.77
N LEU A 272 6.06 -19.27 29.15
CA LEU A 272 6.07 -17.86 29.56
C LEU A 272 4.66 -17.22 29.46
N TYR A 273 3.95 -17.50 28.39
CA TYR A 273 2.56 -17.06 28.21
C TYR A 273 1.64 -17.60 29.30
N LEU A 274 1.68 -18.93 29.52
CA LEU A 274 0.86 -19.60 30.54
C LEU A 274 1.20 -19.20 31.97
N GLU A 275 2.45 -18.87 32.27
CA GLU A 275 2.84 -18.32 33.58
C GLU A 275 2.19 -16.96 33.85
N ILE A 276 2.08 -16.09 32.82
CA ILE A 276 1.39 -14.81 32.93
C ILE A 276 -0.11 -15.02 33.16
N GLU A 277 -0.74 -15.89 32.35
CA GLU A 277 -2.15 -16.20 32.48
C GLU A 277 -2.47 -16.91 33.83
N LYS A 278 -1.57 -17.75 34.34
CA LYS A 278 -1.71 -18.39 35.64
C LYS A 278 -1.70 -17.38 36.79
N MET A 279 -0.94 -16.29 36.69
CA MET A 279 -1.00 -15.21 37.70
C MET A 279 -2.35 -14.48 37.73
N ARG A 280 -3.09 -14.53 36.60
CA ARG A 280 -4.42 -13.94 36.45
C ARG A 280 -5.55 -14.86 36.85
N PHE A 281 -5.48 -16.14 36.45
CA PHE A 281 -6.51 -17.13 36.71
C PHE A 281 -6.27 -17.97 37.98
N GLU A 282 -5.06 -17.87 38.55
CA GLU A 282 -4.62 -18.61 39.73
C GLU A 282 -4.86 -20.13 39.61
N ASP A 283 -5.54 -20.75 40.57
CA ASP A 283 -5.82 -22.18 40.58
C ASP A 283 -6.82 -22.65 39.52
N ARG A 284 -7.50 -21.72 38.86
CA ARG A 284 -8.44 -22.03 37.75
C ARG A 284 -7.74 -22.45 36.48
N LEU A 285 -6.46 -22.08 36.26
CA LEU A 285 -5.68 -22.48 35.11
C LEU A 285 -4.63 -23.54 35.52
N ARG A 286 -4.80 -24.77 35.06
CA ARG A 286 -3.95 -25.91 35.37
C ARG A 286 -3.28 -26.44 34.08
N PRO A 287 -2.11 -25.90 33.67
CA PRO A 287 -1.39 -26.36 32.50
C PRO A 287 -0.55 -27.60 32.80
N HIS A 288 -0.59 -28.60 31.90
CA HIS A 288 0.17 -29.83 31.95
C HIS A 288 0.96 -30.02 30.66
N PHE A 289 2.27 -30.22 30.79
CA PHE A 289 3.16 -30.44 29.64
C PHE A 289 3.68 -31.87 29.67
N ARG A 290 3.55 -32.57 28.54
CA ARG A 290 4.13 -33.91 28.31
C ARG A 290 4.76 -33.94 26.92
N ILE A 291 6.04 -33.59 26.86
CA ILE A 291 6.80 -33.42 25.62
C ILE A 291 7.88 -34.48 25.58
N ASP A 292 7.80 -35.40 24.64
CA ASP A 292 8.80 -36.48 24.50
C ASP A 292 10.13 -35.87 24.00
N ALA A 293 11.25 -36.35 24.57
CA ALA A 293 12.58 -35.83 24.25
C ALA A 293 12.95 -35.93 22.75
N GLU A 294 12.38 -36.90 22.05
CA GLU A 294 12.61 -37.13 20.62
C GLU A 294 11.89 -36.07 19.72
N THR A 295 10.94 -35.30 20.29
CA THR A 295 10.13 -34.34 19.53
C THR A 295 10.61 -32.90 19.63
N ILE A 296 11.49 -32.57 20.59
CA ILE A 296 11.92 -31.20 20.90
C ILE A 296 12.62 -30.49 19.72
N GLY A 297 13.27 -31.27 18.83
CA GLY A 297 13.95 -30.78 17.63
C GLY A 297 13.03 -30.52 16.44
N ALA A 298 11.77 -31.01 16.46
CA ALA A 298 10.84 -30.79 15.36
C ALA A 298 10.65 -29.30 15.06
N ARG A 299 10.65 -28.96 13.79
CA ARG A 299 10.51 -27.55 13.38
C ARG A 299 9.07 -27.25 13.02
N LEU A 300 8.56 -26.11 13.51
CA LEU A 300 7.20 -25.64 13.23
C LEU A 300 7.20 -24.11 13.07
N PRO A 301 6.18 -23.54 12.40
CA PRO A 301 6.01 -22.09 12.32
C PRO A 301 5.93 -21.46 13.70
N SER A 302 6.65 -20.37 13.94
CA SER A 302 6.67 -19.64 15.22
C SER A 302 5.27 -19.24 15.65
N LEU A 303 4.95 -19.33 16.94
CA LEU A 303 3.64 -18.99 17.53
C LEU A 303 2.46 -19.78 16.91
N LEU A 304 2.68 -21.07 16.61
CA LEU A 304 1.63 -21.95 16.08
C LEU A 304 0.73 -22.53 17.19
N LEU A 305 1.31 -22.86 18.35
CA LEU A 305 0.60 -23.47 19.48
C LEU A 305 -0.10 -22.44 20.36
N GLN A 306 0.37 -21.20 20.39
CA GLN A 306 -0.19 -20.14 21.24
C GLN A 306 -1.68 -19.90 20.98
N PRO A 307 -2.18 -19.75 19.73
CA PRO A 307 -3.61 -19.54 19.47
C PRO A 307 -4.47 -20.74 19.94
N LEU A 308 -3.93 -21.95 19.95
CA LEU A 308 -4.64 -23.14 20.46
C LEU A 308 -4.85 -23.05 21.97
N VAL A 309 -3.80 -22.66 22.69
CA VAL A 309 -3.87 -22.47 24.14
C VAL A 309 -4.70 -21.25 24.51
N GLU A 310 -4.64 -20.16 23.75
CA GLU A 310 -5.53 -19.00 23.92
C GLU A 310 -7.00 -19.40 23.76
N ASN A 311 -7.33 -20.25 22.79
CA ASN A 311 -8.67 -20.79 22.62
C ASN A 311 -9.09 -21.66 23.82
N ALA A 312 -8.23 -22.54 24.31
CA ALA A 312 -8.49 -23.35 25.48
C ALA A 312 -8.76 -22.50 26.73
N ILE A 313 -7.95 -21.46 26.98
CA ILE A 313 -8.19 -20.50 28.08
C ILE A 313 -9.53 -19.80 27.91
N LYS A 314 -9.81 -19.29 26.71
CA LYS A 314 -11.02 -18.52 26.41
C LYS A 314 -12.30 -19.35 26.60
N TYR A 315 -12.30 -20.58 26.16
CA TYR A 315 -13.50 -21.40 26.11
C TYR A 315 -13.63 -22.41 27.25
N ALA A 316 -12.53 -22.83 27.87
CA ALA A 316 -12.58 -23.77 29.00
C ALA A 316 -12.34 -23.11 30.36
N VAL A 317 -11.34 -22.21 30.48
CA VAL A 317 -10.97 -21.64 31.77
C VAL A 317 -11.81 -20.41 32.12
N THR A 318 -12.00 -19.48 31.16
CA THR A 318 -12.68 -18.21 31.41
C THR A 318 -14.13 -18.37 31.87
N PRO A 319 -14.97 -19.24 31.27
CA PRO A 319 -16.36 -19.40 31.66
C PRO A 319 -16.56 -20.29 32.90
N SER A 320 -15.56 -21.07 33.31
CA SER A 320 -15.67 -22.02 34.43
C SER A 320 -15.20 -21.38 35.74
N GLU A 321 -16.01 -21.42 36.79
CA GLU A 321 -15.62 -21.00 38.14
C GLU A 321 -14.56 -21.94 38.76
N GLU A 322 -14.66 -23.25 38.47
CA GLU A 322 -13.71 -24.29 38.90
C GLU A 322 -12.42 -24.30 38.06
N GLY A 323 -12.44 -23.59 36.94
CA GLY A 323 -11.34 -23.56 35.99
C GLY A 323 -11.29 -24.82 35.12
N ALA A 324 -10.14 -25.03 34.46
CA ALA A 324 -9.93 -26.18 33.57
C ALA A 324 -8.45 -26.59 33.54
N ASP A 325 -8.25 -27.84 33.21
CA ASP A 325 -6.93 -28.42 32.89
C ASP A 325 -6.69 -28.24 31.39
N ILE A 326 -5.44 -27.84 31.03
CA ILE A 326 -4.97 -27.74 29.65
C ILE A 326 -3.77 -28.65 29.49
N TRP A 327 -3.87 -29.63 28.60
CA TRP A 327 -2.78 -30.56 28.29
C TRP A 327 -2.12 -30.16 26.98
N ILE A 328 -0.81 -30.03 26.99
CA ILE A 328 0.03 -29.84 25.83
C ILE A 328 0.93 -31.07 25.74
N THR A 329 0.68 -31.93 24.76
CA THR A 329 1.41 -33.17 24.60
C THR A 329 2.09 -33.22 23.24
N ALA A 330 3.30 -33.80 23.18
CA ALA A 330 3.97 -34.07 21.93
C ALA A 330 4.63 -35.44 22.00
N SER A 331 4.31 -36.30 21.02
CA SER A 331 4.83 -37.63 20.90
C SER A 331 5.29 -37.92 19.47
N ARG A 332 6.23 -38.84 19.33
CA ARG A 332 6.67 -39.30 18.01
C ARG A 332 5.82 -40.47 17.54
N GLU A 333 5.21 -40.35 16.38
CA GLU A 333 4.44 -41.37 15.72
C GLU A 333 5.10 -41.75 14.37
N GLY A 334 6.03 -42.70 14.41
CA GLY A 334 6.78 -43.14 13.23
C GLY A 334 7.68 -42.02 12.67
N ARG A 335 7.29 -41.48 11.51
CA ARG A 335 7.98 -40.36 10.84
C ARG A 335 7.37 -39.00 11.14
N ALA A 336 6.29 -38.93 11.86
CA ALA A 336 5.60 -37.71 12.23
C ALA A 336 5.78 -37.39 13.71
N VAL A 337 5.66 -36.12 14.05
CA VAL A 337 5.49 -35.61 15.42
C VAL A 337 4.04 -35.21 15.56
N ARG A 338 3.35 -35.85 16.50
CA ARG A 338 1.98 -35.55 16.87
C ARG A 338 2.01 -34.59 18.06
N ILE A 339 1.39 -33.42 17.91
CA ILE A 339 1.24 -32.43 18.95
C ILE A 339 -0.26 -32.27 19.23
N GLU A 340 -0.65 -32.41 20.49
CA GLU A 340 -2.05 -32.25 20.90
C GLU A 340 -2.17 -31.17 21.97
N VAL A 341 -3.12 -30.25 21.79
CA VAL A 341 -3.58 -29.30 22.80
C VAL A 341 -5.00 -29.66 23.14
N ALA A 342 -5.24 -30.07 24.39
CA ALA A 342 -6.54 -30.48 24.88
C ALA A 342 -6.93 -29.71 26.13
N ASP A 343 -8.24 -29.49 26.34
CA ASP A 343 -8.80 -28.91 27.55
C ASP A 343 -9.87 -29.78 28.18
N SER A 344 -10.17 -29.53 29.46
CA SER A 344 -11.24 -30.17 30.23
C SER A 344 -12.52 -29.34 30.36
N GLY A 345 -12.73 -28.38 29.48
CA GLY A 345 -13.93 -27.52 29.51
C GLY A 345 -15.23 -28.29 29.26
N ALA A 346 -16.34 -27.59 29.28
CA ALA A 346 -17.67 -28.21 29.10
C ALA A 346 -17.95 -28.70 27.66
N GLY A 347 -17.00 -28.51 26.73
CA GLY A 347 -17.11 -28.85 25.31
C GLY A 347 -17.98 -27.89 24.50
N ALA A 348 -17.88 -27.95 23.18
CA ALA A 348 -18.56 -27.04 22.24
C ALA A 348 -20.11 -27.14 22.25
N GLY A 349 -20.70 -28.05 23.04
CA GLY A 349 -22.14 -28.31 23.05
C GLY A 349 -22.92 -27.64 24.19
N SER A 350 -22.29 -27.06 25.22
CA SER A 350 -22.97 -26.58 26.41
C SER A 350 -23.39 -25.10 26.38
N HIS A 351 -22.84 -24.31 25.48
CA HIS A 351 -23.29 -22.94 25.24
C HIS A 351 -23.68 -22.78 23.77
N GLY A 352 -25.00 -22.86 23.53
CA GLY A 352 -25.63 -22.72 22.23
C GLY A 352 -25.38 -21.32 21.64
N THR A 353 -24.34 -21.22 20.93
CA THR A 353 -24.05 -20.35 19.78
C THR A 353 -22.55 -20.56 19.45
N ALA A 354 -22.28 -21.38 18.45
CA ALA A 354 -20.98 -21.37 17.81
C ALA A 354 -20.77 -19.98 17.22
N THR A 355 -20.15 -19.10 18.00
CA THR A 355 -19.80 -17.77 17.51
C THR A 355 -18.77 -17.94 16.40
N GLU A 356 -19.05 -17.32 15.26
CA GLU A 356 -18.23 -17.32 14.01
C GLU A 356 -16.74 -17.04 14.21
N SER A 357 -16.31 -16.59 15.38
CA SER A 357 -14.91 -16.29 15.69
C SER A 357 -14.00 -17.51 15.87
N THR A 358 -14.54 -18.71 16.17
CA THR A 358 -13.74 -19.92 16.39
C THR A 358 -13.17 -20.48 15.08
N GLY A 359 -13.87 -20.27 13.96
CA GLY A 359 -13.45 -20.76 12.64
C GLY A 359 -12.21 -20.06 12.09
N VAL A 360 -12.04 -18.76 12.34
CA VAL A 360 -10.94 -17.97 11.78
C VAL A 360 -9.58 -18.37 12.38
N GLY A 361 -9.52 -18.59 13.70
CA GLY A 361 -8.25 -18.96 14.37
C GLY A 361 -7.74 -20.33 13.93
N LEU A 362 -8.61 -21.34 13.85
CA LEU A 362 -8.24 -22.69 13.40
C LEU A 362 -7.95 -22.75 11.89
N ALA A 363 -8.65 -21.96 11.07
CA ALA A 363 -8.37 -21.82 9.65
C ALA A 363 -6.96 -21.26 9.42
N ASN A 364 -6.58 -20.20 10.13
CA ASN A 364 -5.24 -19.62 10.03
C ASN A 364 -4.12 -20.60 10.41
N ILE A 365 -4.34 -21.47 11.41
CA ILE A 365 -3.38 -22.52 11.78
C ILE A 365 -3.23 -23.51 10.65
N ARG A 366 -4.33 -23.97 10.06
CA ARG A 366 -4.32 -24.89 8.93
C ARG A 366 -3.60 -24.29 7.72
N ASP A 367 -3.86 -23.04 7.40
CA ASP A 367 -3.20 -22.33 6.30
C ASP A 367 -1.68 -22.23 6.53
N ARG A 368 -1.25 -21.93 7.76
CA ARG A 368 0.17 -21.87 8.13
C ARG A 368 0.85 -23.26 8.05
N LEU A 369 0.17 -24.32 8.44
CA LEU A 369 0.66 -25.69 8.28
C LEU A 369 0.76 -26.07 6.80
N THR A 370 -0.24 -25.70 5.99
CA THR A 370 -0.23 -25.93 4.54
C THR A 370 0.91 -25.18 3.88
N GLN A 371 1.16 -23.94 4.28
CA GLN A 371 2.28 -23.14 3.77
C GLN A 371 3.64 -23.72 4.16
N ALA A 372 3.77 -24.25 5.38
CA ALA A 372 5.04 -24.78 5.88
C ALA A 372 5.36 -26.20 5.36
N TYR A 373 4.35 -27.06 5.20
CA TYR A 373 4.56 -28.50 4.95
C TYR A 373 3.81 -29.04 3.72
N GLY A 374 3.06 -28.20 2.99
CA GLY A 374 2.26 -28.66 1.87
C GLY A 374 1.22 -29.72 2.28
N ALA A 375 1.22 -30.87 1.61
CA ALA A 375 0.34 -31.99 1.93
C ALA A 375 0.87 -32.89 3.06
N ALA A 376 2.08 -32.66 3.57
CA ALA A 376 2.75 -33.51 4.55
C ALA A 376 2.40 -33.13 6.00
N HIS A 377 1.19 -32.65 6.28
CA HIS A 377 0.73 -32.34 7.62
C HIS A 377 -0.66 -32.90 7.89
N GLY A 378 -0.96 -33.13 9.16
CA GLY A 378 -2.30 -33.45 9.65
C GLY A 378 -2.84 -32.38 10.56
N PHE A 379 -4.14 -32.10 10.45
CA PHE A 379 -4.87 -31.20 11.34
C PHE A 379 -6.24 -31.79 11.66
N GLU A 380 -6.45 -32.13 12.93
CA GLU A 380 -7.73 -32.64 13.43
C GLU A 380 -8.18 -31.78 14.62
N SER A 381 -9.46 -31.53 14.73
CA SER A 381 -10.04 -30.89 15.88
C SER A 381 -11.34 -31.58 16.26
N ARG A 382 -11.50 -31.91 17.54
CA ARG A 382 -12.66 -32.70 18.01
C ARG A 382 -13.06 -32.36 19.45
N ALA A 383 -14.31 -32.54 19.75
CA ALA A 383 -14.77 -32.58 21.13
C ALA A 383 -14.34 -33.91 21.79
N ASN A 384 -13.97 -33.88 23.07
CA ASN A 384 -13.59 -35.03 23.83
C ASN A 384 -14.80 -35.73 24.47
N ASP A 385 -14.79 -37.06 24.56
CA ASP A 385 -15.89 -37.88 25.12
C ASP A 385 -16.24 -37.54 26.58
N LYS A 386 -15.28 -37.04 27.34
CA LYS A 386 -15.43 -36.64 28.76
C LYS A 386 -15.67 -35.16 28.98
N GLY A 387 -16.02 -34.40 27.93
CA GLY A 387 -16.04 -32.98 27.89
C GLY A 387 -14.70 -32.38 27.48
N GLY A 388 -14.69 -31.12 27.04
CA GLY A 388 -13.51 -30.42 26.55
C GLY A 388 -13.33 -30.55 25.03
N TYR A 389 -12.20 -30.00 24.55
CA TYR A 389 -11.86 -29.92 23.13
C TYR A 389 -10.40 -30.27 22.92
N SER A 390 -10.10 -30.96 21.83
CA SER A 390 -8.72 -31.29 21.44
C SER A 390 -8.44 -30.83 20.03
N VAL A 391 -7.27 -30.25 19.84
CA VAL A 391 -6.69 -29.97 18.53
C VAL A 391 -5.40 -30.73 18.39
N ILE A 392 -5.30 -31.50 17.31
CA ILE A 392 -4.20 -32.38 17.00
C ILE A 392 -3.53 -31.91 15.74
N LEU A 393 -2.21 -31.75 15.82
CA LEU A 393 -1.35 -31.38 14.70
C LEU A 393 -0.37 -32.54 14.45
N GLU A 394 -0.21 -32.90 13.20
CA GLU A 394 0.81 -33.86 12.77
C GLU A 394 1.77 -33.16 11.82
N ILE A 395 3.05 -33.15 12.14
CA ILE A 395 4.10 -32.50 11.36
C ILE A 395 5.23 -33.49 11.07
N PRO A 396 5.98 -33.36 9.97
CA PRO A 396 7.12 -34.22 9.67
C PRO A 396 8.20 -34.12 10.74
N SER A 397 8.84 -35.25 11.11
CA SER A 397 10.06 -35.22 11.92
C SER A 397 11.25 -34.72 11.09
N GLU A 398 12.23 -34.05 11.73
CA GLU A 398 13.36 -33.33 11.07
C GLU A 398 14.14 -34.09 9.99
N SER A 399 14.03 -35.43 9.93
CA SER A 399 14.83 -36.25 9.02
C SER A 399 14.46 -36.17 7.53
N GLU A 400 13.30 -35.59 7.17
CA GLU A 400 12.83 -35.56 5.78
C GLU A 400 12.95 -34.16 5.08
N TYR A 401 13.21 -33.10 5.81
CA TYR A 401 13.26 -31.75 5.24
C TYR A 401 14.64 -31.33 4.70
N ARG A 402 15.62 -32.25 4.72
CA ARG A 402 16.99 -32.01 4.21
C ARG A 402 17.28 -32.70 2.87
N SER A 403 16.29 -33.22 2.19
CA SER A 403 16.49 -33.88 0.87
C SER A 403 15.86 -33.05 -0.25
#